data_b33bc7d670cf56f34bba1747603deb7d
#
_entry.id   b33bc7d670cf56f34bba1747603deb7d
#
_cell.length_a   1.000
_cell.length_b   1.000
_cell.length_c   1.000
_cell.angle_alpha   90.00
_cell.angle_beta   90.00
_cell.angle_gamma   90.00
#
_symmetry.space_group_name_H-M   'P 1'
#
loop_
_entity.id
_entity.type
_entity.pdbx_description
1 polymer ?
#
loop_
_entity_poly.entity_id
_entity_poly.type
_entity_poly.pdbx_seq_one_letter_code
_entity_poly.pdbx_strand_id
1 'polypeptide(L)'
;MKHLTSPLLLAALAALAAGPALAAGPDDAMLKLANSSGCMTCHHIEPGAKGPDGMAPIGPAWRDVAAKYHGQKGAQDKLTQIVMAGSNPYESHWKGKVSGLAMPPNAVAIQPADARKLVHWILSLEVAKKS
;
A
#
# COMPACT_ATOMS: atom_id res chain seq x y z
N MET A 1 59.23 52.53 -14.33
CA MET A 1 57.99 52.10 -14.98
C MET A 1 57.74 50.65 -14.51
N LYS A 2 56.81 50.47 -13.60
CA LYS A 2 56.52 49.17 -12.96
C LYS A 2 55.16 48.72 -13.48
N HIS A 3 55.12 47.63 -14.25
CA HIS A 3 53.91 47.01 -14.72
C HIS A 3 53.42 45.99 -13.65
N LEU A 4 52.29 46.31 -12.97
CA LEU A 4 51.57 45.37 -12.13
C LEU A 4 50.62 44.52 -13.00
N THR A 5 50.94 43.28 -13.13
CA THR A 5 50.02 42.28 -13.72
C THR A 5 49.21 41.62 -12.60
N SER A 6 47.90 41.93 -12.57
CA SER A 6 46.94 41.29 -11.68
C SER A 6 46.47 39.97 -12.29
N PRO A 7 46.50 38.85 -11.57
CA PRO A 7 45.83 37.62 -12.04
C PRO A 7 44.35 37.64 -11.65
N LEU A 8 43.48 37.62 -12.67
CA LEU A 8 42.05 37.35 -12.49
C LEU A 8 41.85 35.90 -12.05
N LEU A 9 41.39 35.72 -10.82
CA LEU A 9 40.86 34.44 -10.35
C LEU A 9 39.47 34.23 -10.96
N LEU A 10 39.34 33.31 -11.92
CA LEU A 10 38.07 32.77 -12.37
C LEU A 10 37.56 31.76 -11.30
N ALA A 11 36.62 32.17 -10.46
CA ALA A 11 35.88 31.27 -9.62
C ALA A 11 34.75 30.63 -10.44
N ALA A 12 34.93 29.38 -10.87
CA ALA A 12 33.90 28.59 -11.51
C ALA A 12 32.88 28.13 -10.43
N LEU A 13 31.70 28.78 -10.40
CA LEU A 13 30.55 28.31 -9.60
C LEU A 13 29.97 27.11 -10.29
N ALA A 14 30.27 25.89 -9.79
CA ALA A 14 29.57 24.68 -10.14
C ALA A 14 28.22 24.66 -9.40
N ALA A 15 27.17 25.16 -10.04
CA ALA A 15 25.78 24.97 -9.56
C ALA A 15 25.39 23.49 -9.67
N LEU A 16 25.43 22.76 -8.54
CA LEU A 16 24.79 21.46 -8.46
C LEU A 16 23.28 21.68 -8.64
N ALA A 17 22.76 21.31 -9.80
CA ALA A 17 21.34 21.18 -10.05
C ALA A 17 20.82 19.95 -9.27
N ALA A 18 20.47 20.12 -8.00
CA ALA A 18 19.66 19.17 -7.27
C ALA A 18 18.25 19.24 -7.88
N GLY A 19 17.95 18.33 -8.82
CA GLY A 19 16.59 18.15 -9.31
C GLY A 19 15.67 17.77 -8.17
N PRO A 20 14.38 18.19 -8.19
CA PRO A 20 13.44 17.78 -7.17
C PRO A 20 13.31 16.25 -7.21
N ALA A 21 13.79 15.57 -6.17
CA ALA A 21 13.43 14.19 -5.95
C ALA A 21 11.92 14.17 -5.70
N LEU A 22 11.13 13.65 -6.66
CA LEU A 22 9.72 13.38 -6.47
C LEU A 22 9.65 12.35 -5.34
N ALA A 23 9.32 12.80 -4.13
CA ALA A 23 9.05 11.91 -3.03
C ALA A 23 7.84 11.06 -3.43
N ALA A 24 8.00 9.72 -3.38
CA ALA A 24 6.89 8.80 -3.59
C ALA A 24 5.74 9.18 -2.65
N GLY A 25 4.54 9.30 -3.20
CA GLY A 25 3.36 9.62 -2.40
C GLY A 25 3.05 8.51 -1.38
N PRO A 26 2.22 8.79 -0.37
CA PRO A 26 1.84 7.80 0.63
C PRO A 26 1.23 6.55 -0.01
N ASP A 27 0.52 6.67 -1.11
CA ASP A 27 -0.05 5.54 -1.85
C ASP A 27 1.05 4.66 -2.46
N ASP A 28 2.09 5.23 -3.05
CA ASP A 28 3.21 4.48 -3.62
C ASP A 28 3.97 3.71 -2.54
N ALA A 29 4.17 4.31 -1.36
CA ALA A 29 4.83 3.65 -0.24
C ALA A 29 4.01 2.46 0.28
N MET A 30 2.69 2.59 0.37
CA MET A 30 1.80 1.52 0.81
C MET A 30 1.68 0.40 -0.24
N LEU A 31 1.64 0.74 -1.53
CA LEU A 31 1.68 -0.24 -2.60
C LEU A 31 3.00 -1.03 -2.62
N LYS A 32 4.11 -0.35 -2.42
CA LYS A 32 5.42 -1.02 -2.31
C LYS A 32 5.45 -1.98 -1.11
N LEU A 33 4.95 -1.54 0.05
CA LEU A 33 4.84 -2.38 1.24
C LEU A 33 3.96 -3.60 0.98
N ALA A 34 2.78 -3.41 0.39
CA ALA A 34 1.86 -4.47 0.05
C ALA A 34 2.46 -5.52 -0.91
N ASN A 35 3.17 -5.05 -1.94
CA ASN A 35 3.85 -5.94 -2.89
C ASN A 35 4.97 -6.73 -2.22
N SER A 36 5.84 -6.06 -1.45
CA SER A 36 6.97 -6.72 -0.78
C SER A 36 6.53 -7.70 0.30
N SER A 37 5.33 -7.52 0.87
CA SER A 37 4.73 -8.43 1.85
C SER A 37 3.82 -9.50 1.22
N GLY A 38 3.76 -9.59 -0.12
CA GLY A 38 2.99 -10.60 -0.85
C GLY A 38 1.47 -10.40 -0.84
N CYS A 39 0.96 -9.29 -0.32
CA CYS A 39 -0.49 -9.05 -0.20
C CYS A 39 -1.19 -9.00 -1.55
N MET A 40 -0.51 -8.44 -2.57
CA MET A 40 -1.06 -8.27 -3.92
C MET A 40 -1.21 -9.59 -4.71
N THR A 41 -0.68 -10.69 -4.19
CA THR A 41 -0.91 -12.03 -4.77
C THR A 41 -2.39 -12.43 -4.71
N CYS A 42 -3.09 -12.03 -3.66
CA CYS A 42 -4.49 -12.40 -3.42
C CYS A 42 -5.45 -11.21 -3.50
N HIS A 43 -4.96 -10.00 -3.23
CA HIS A 43 -5.77 -8.79 -3.17
C HIS A 43 -5.54 -7.87 -4.37
N HIS A 44 -6.58 -7.11 -4.72
CA HIS A 44 -6.55 -6.01 -5.67
C HIS A 44 -7.07 -4.75 -4.99
N ILE A 45 -6.75 -3.57 -5.51
CA ILE A 45 -7.30 -2.32 -4.99
C ILE A 45 -8.73 -2.16 -5.45
N GLU A 46 -8.94 -2.27 -6.77
CA GLU A 46 -10.23 -2.03 -7.41
C GLU A 46 -11.10 -3.29 -7.40
N PRO A 47 -12.42 -3.14 -7.20
CA PRO A 47 -13.39 -4.21 -7.39
C PRO A 47 -13.44 -4.70 -8.83
N GLY A 48 -13.93 -5.92 -9.03
CA GLY A 48 -14.16 -6.49 -10.38
C GLY A 48 -12.98 -7.21 -10.99
N ALA A 49 -11.81 -7.23 -10.36
CA ALA A 49 -10.70 -8.07 -10.78
C ALA A 49 -11.12 -9.55 -10.78
N LYS A 50 -10.60 -10.29 -11.77
CA LYS A 50 -10.80 -11.74 -11.86
C LYS A 50 -9.60 -12.45 -11.25
N GLY A 51 -9.87 -13.56 -10.61
CA GLY A 51 -8.86 -14.50 -10.17
C GLY A 51 -8.36 -15.38 -11.31
N PRO A 52 -7.54 -16.40 -11.01
CA PRO A 52 -7.11 -17.39 -12.00
C PRO A 52 -8.29 -18.01 -12.74
N ASP A 53 -8.10 -18.28 -14.02
CA ASP A 53 -9.10 -18.92 -14.92
C ASP A 53 -10.46 -18.20 -14.97
N GLY A 54 -10.49 -16.89 -14.71
CA GLY A 54 -11.72 -16.07 -14.74
C GLY A 54 -12.64 -16.28 -13.52
N MET A 55 -12.20 -17.02 -12.51
CA MET A 55 -12.93 -17.22 -11.26
C MET A 55 -13.04 -15.91 -10.45
N ALA A 56 -13.73 -15.98 -9.31
CA ALA A 56 -13.72 -14.91 -8.33
C ALA A 56 -12.27 -14.64 -7.85
N PRO A 57 -11.93 -13.38 -7.46
CA PRO A 57 -10.61 -13.05 -6.95
C PRO A 57 -10.30 -13.87 -5.69
N ILE A 58 -9.03 -14.13 -5.41
CA ILE A 58 -8.62 -14.94 -4.26
C ILE A 58 -9.00 -14.24 -2.95
N GLY A 59 -8.71 -12.95 -2.83
CA GLY A 59 -9.07 -12.12 -1.69
C GLY A 59 -9.97 -10.95 -2.09
N PRO A 60 -10.65 -10.29 -1.15
CA PRO A 60 -11.50 -9.15 -1.45
C PRO A 60 -10.68 -7.95 -1.96
N ALA A 61 -11.28 -7.17 -2.85
CA ALA A 61 -10.73 -5.89 -3.25
C ALA A 61 -10.65 -4.95 -2.02
N TRP A 62 -9.61 -4.16 -1.94
CA TRP A 62 -9.40 -3.29 -0.77
C TRP A 62 -10.41 -2.15 -0.66
N ARG A 63 -10.94 -1.65 -1.78
CA ARG A 63 -12.06 -0.69 -1.75
C ARG A 63 -13.34 -1.31 -1.20
N ASP A 64 -13.58 -2.61 -1.45
CA ASP A 64 -14.70 -3.32 -0.84
C ASP A 64 -14.49 -3.51 0.67
N VAL A 65 -13.23 -3.76 1.09
CA VAL A 65 -12.87 -3.80 2.51
C VAL A 65 -13.10 -2.44 3.15
N ALA A 66 -12.62 -1.36 2.53
CA ALA A 66 -12.85 0.00 3.01
C ALA A 66 -14.36 0.29 3.16
N ALA A 67 -15.15 -0.03 2.14
CA ALA A 67 -16.61 0.14 2.16
C ALA A 67 -17.29 -0.65 3.28
N LYS A 68 -16.87 -1.91 3.46
CA LYS A 68 -17.44 -2.80 4.50
C LYS A 68 -17.21 -2.28 5.91
N TYR A 69 -16.03 -1.73 6.17
CA TYR A 69 -15.62 -1.32 7.50
C TYR A 69 -15.71 0.18 7.74
N HIS A 70 -16.25 0.95 6.78
CA HIS A 70 -16.45 2.39 6.90
C HIS A 70 -17.19 2.75 8.18
N GLY A 71 -16.65 3.68 8.95
CA GLY A 71 -17.24 4.16 10.20
C GLY A 71 -17.29 3.17 11.37
N GLN A 72 -16.77 1.94 11.21
CA GLN A 72 -16.78 0.95 12.28
C GLN A 72 -15.62 1.19 13.27
N LYS A 73 -15.96 1.45 14.53
CA LYS A 73 -14.96 1.58 15.60
C LYS A 73 -14.17 0.27 15.77
N GLY A 74 -12.86 0.39 15.93
CA GLY A 74 -11.98 -0.77 16.11
C GLY A 74 -11.68 -1.57 14.85
N ALA A 75 -12.18 -1.16 13.67
CA ALA A 75 -11.93 -1.85 12.41
C ALA A 75 -10.43 -2.02 12.12
N GLN A 76 -9.64 -0.98 12.37
CA GLN A 76 -8.20 -1.04 12.15
C GLN A 76 -7.52 -2.10 13.02
N ASP A 77 -7.85 -2.17 14.30
CA ASP A 77 -7.26 -3.16 15.22
C ASP A 77 -7.67 -4.57 14.82
N LYS A 78 -8.97 -4.78 14.57
CA LYS A 78 -9.51 -6.05 14.13
C LYS A 78 -8.86 -6.54 12.83
N LEU A 79 -8.77 -5.70 11.82
CA LEU A 79 -8.17 -6.07 10.55
C LEU A 79 -6.66 -6.29 10.64
N THR A 80 -5.96 -5.49 11.46
CA THR A 80 -4.53 -5.73 11.74
C THR A 80 -4.33 -7.09 12.38
N GLN A 81 -5.17 -7.47 13.34
CA GLN A 81 -5.12 -8.81 13.95
C GLN A 81 -5.37 -9.91 12.91
N ILE A 82 -6.33 -9.74 12.00
CA ILE A 82 -6.60 -10.68 10.92
C ILE A 82 -5.38 -10.79 9.97
N VAL A 83 -4.73 -9.70 9.63
CA VAL A 83 -3.50 -9.73 8.84
C VAL A 83 -2.42 -10.56 9.52
N MET A 84 -2.23 -10.38 10.82
CA MET A 84 -1.18 -11.07 11.57
C MET A 84 -1.50 -12.53 11.83
N ALA A 85 -2.72 -12.84 12.26
CA ALA A 85 -3.12 -14.17 12.74
C ALA A 85 -3.87 -15.03 11.71
N GLY A 86 -4.26 -14.42 10.58
CA GLY A 86 -5.16 -15.07 9.60
C GLY A 86 -6.64 -14.89 9.93
N SER A 87 -7.50 -15.29 9.00
CA SER A 87 -8.96 -15.17 9.15
C SER A 87 -9.62 -16.55 9.39
N ASN A 88 -10.76 -16.53 10.09
CA ASN A 88 -11.59 -17.72 10.25
C ASN A 88 -12.41 -17.97 8.96
N PRO A 89 -12.24 -19.12 8.27
CA PRO A 89 -12.96 -19.42 7.03
C PRO A 89 -14.48 -19.58 7.24
N TYR A 90 -14.90 -19.91 8.43
CA TYR A 90 -16.33 -20.16 8.74
C TYR A 90 -17.10 -18.86 9.03
N GLU A 91 -16.41 -17.81 9.48
CA GLU A 91 -16.98 -16.53 9.88
C GLU A 91 -16.66 -15.38 8.90
N SER A 92 -16.11 -15.71 7.73
CA SER A 92 -15.70 -14.69 6.75
C SER A 92 -16.90 -14.01 6.11
N HIS A 93 -16.96 -12.68 6.18
CA HIS A 93 -17.89 -11.86 5.38
C HIS A 93 -17.75 -12.10 3.88
N TRP A 94 -16.58 -12.52 3.43
CA TRP A 94 -16.23 -12.68 2.02
C TRP A 94 -16.52 -14.08 1.49
N LYS A 95 -17.02 -14.98 2.33
CA LYS A 95 -17.42 -16.34 1.92
C LYS A 95 -18.39 -16.29 0.74
N GLY A 96 -18.08 -17.02 -0.32
CA GLY A 96 -18.86 -17.04 -1.56
C GLY A 96 -18.68 -15.82 -2.48
N LYS A 97 -17.91 -14.80 -2.06
CA LYS A 97 -17.58 -13.61 -2.88
C LYS A 97 -16.16 -13.68 -3.43
N VAL A 98 -15.30 -14.45 -2.80
CA VAL A 98 -13.91 -14.70 -3.19
C VAL A 98 -13.67 -16.20 -3.29
N SER A 99 -12.65 -16.61 -4.03
CA SER A 99 -12.30 -18.03 -4.18
C SER A 99 -11.42 -18.55 -3.05
N GLY A 100 -10.69 -17.67 -2.35
CA GLY A 100 -9.89 -18.05 -1.19
C GLY A 100 -10.77 -18.40 0.02
N LEU A 101 -10.44 -19.50 0.71
CA LEU A 101 -11.19 -19.94 1.88
C LEU A 101 -10.94 -19.06 3.11
N ALA A 102 -9.70 -18.66 3.31
CA ALA A 102 -9.27 -17.81 4.41
C ALA A 102 -8.00 -17.05 4.05
N MET A 103 -7.79 -15.89 4.67
CA MET A 103 -6.51 -15.21 4.63
C MET A 103 -5.53 -15.93 5.56
N PRO A 104 -4.35 -16.34 5.08
CA PRO A 104 -3.36 -16.99 5.93
C PRO A 104 -2.75 -16.02 6.94
N PRO A 105 -2.11 -16.49 8.02
CA PRO A 105 -1.30 -15.64 8.90
C PRO A 105 -0.12 -15.04 8.13
N ASN A 106 0.09 -13.73 8.29
CA ASN A 106 1.16 -13.01 7.59
C ASN A 106 2.26 -12.47 8.52
N ALA A 107 2.32 -12.91 9.76
CA ALA A 107 3.31 -12.46 10.74
C ALA A 107 4.77 -12.72 10.31
N VAL A 108 5.00 -13.65 9.37
CA VAL A 108 6.33 -13.93 8.80
C VAL A 108 6.70 -12.99 7.64
N ALA A 109 5.72 -12.32 7.05
CA ALA A 109 5.90 -11.51 5.84
C ALA A 109 5.83 -9.99 6.10
N ILE A 110 5.19 -9.57 7.20
CA ILE A 110 5.00 -8.16 7.54
C ILE A 110 5.09 -7.95 9.05
N GLN A 111 5.75 -6.85 9.47
CA GLN A 111 5.80 -6.48 10.88
C GLN A 111 4.46 -5.88 11.36
N PRO A 112 4.08 -6.06 12.64
CA PRO A 112 2.80 -5.56 13.17
C PRO A 112 2.55 -4.07 12.94
N ALA A 113 3.59 -3.24 13.11
CA ALA A 113 3.49 -1.80 12.89
C ALA A 113 3.21 -1.45 11.42
N ASP A 114 3.79 -2.18 10.48
CA ASP A 114 3.60 -1.97 9.05
C ASP A 114 2.26 -2.54 8.58
N ALA A 115 1.83 -3.68 9.12
CA ALA A 115 0.47 -4.20 8.93
C ALA A 115 -0.58 -3.17 9.37
N ARG A 116 -0.38 -2.52 10.51
CA ARG A 116 -1.27 -1.47 11.01
C ARG A 116 -1.32 -0.24 10.09
N LYS A 117 -0.16 0.20 9.56
CA LYS A 117 -0.10 1.30 8.58
C LYS A 117 -0.83 0.93 7.28
N LEU A 118 -0.58 -0.27 6.77
CA LEU A 118 -1.22 -0.76 5.55
C LEU A 118 -2.75 -0.86 5.72
N VAL A 119 -3.23 -1.40 6.83
CA VAL A 119 -4.66 -1.46 7.15
C VAL A 119 -5.26 -0.06 7.28
N HIS A 120 -4.56 0.88 7.93
CA HIS A 120 -5.02 2.27 8.00
C HIS A 120 -5.20 2.88 6.61
N TRP A 121 -4.22 2.70 5.73
CA TRP A 121 -4.30 3.16 4.35
C TRP A 121 -5.44 2.49 3.59
N ILE A 122 -5.61 1.17 3.68
CA ILE A 122 -6.71 0.45 3.05
C ILE A 122 -8.07 1.02 3.49
N LEU A 123 -8.26 1.30 4.77
CA LEU A 123 -9.49 1.86 5.30
C LEU A 123 -9.72 3.32 4.87
N SER A 124 -8.68 4.03 4.44
CA SER A 124 -8.75 5.39 3.90
C SER A 124 -9.06 5.45 2.40
N LEU A 125 -9.01 4.31 1.69
CA LEU A 125 -9.33 4.28 0.27
C LEU A 125 -10.76 4.74 0.05
N GLU A 126 -10.95 5.62 -0.94
CA GLU A 126 -12.29 6.06 -1.31
C GLU A 126 -13.15 4.86 -1.74
N VAL A 127 -14.35 4.81 -1.21
CA VAL A 127 -15.33 3.81 -1.61
C VAL A 127 -15.75 4.11 -3.05
N ALA A 128 -15.60 3.12 -3.95
CA ALA A 128 -16.05 3.27 -5.33
C ALA A 128 -17.53 3.68 -5.34
N LYS A 129 -17.85 4.85 -5.90
CA LYS A 129 -19.25 5.27 -6.09
C LYS A 129 -19.90 4.25 -7.01
N LYS A 130 -20.95 3.60 -6.54
CA LYS A 130 -21.80 2.78 -7.42
C LYS A 130 -22.43 3.73 -8.44
N SER A 131 -22.02 3.57 -9.69
CA SER A 131 -22.67 4.20 -10.85
C SER A 131 -24.03 3.57 -11.08
#